data_829d495568af5c84ce4da511a07136be
#
_entry.id   829d495568af5c84ce4da511a07136be
#
_cell.length_a   1.000
_cell.length_b   1.000
_cell.length_c   1.000
_cell.angle_alpha   90.00
_cell.angle_beta   90.00
_cell.angle_gamma   90.00
#
_symmetry.space_group_name_H-M   'P 1'
#
loop_
_entity.id
_entity.type
_entity.pdbx_description
1 polymer ?
#
loop_
_entity_poly.entity_id
_entity_poly.type
_entity_poly.pdbx_seq_one_letter_code
_entity_poly.pdbx_strand_id
1 'polypeptide(L)'
;MLFRSDKRGWQTEVMNKSETELGGYKEIVFRVAGDKVYSRLKFESGVHRVQRVPETESQGRVHTSTTTVAVLPEAEELDFYIDPKDLRIDTFRASGAGGQHINKTSSAIRVTHIPTNTVVECQDERSQHKNKEKALSVLRSRLYEAEVEKQRAAIAADRKSQVGTGDRSERIRTYNFPENRVSDHRIKRTIYKLDQFLNGDMDEILDALIAADTAEKLKEQSEM
;
A
#
# COMPACT_ATOMS: atom_id res chain seq x y z
N MET A 1 7.69 16.99 1.85
CA MET A 1 8.18 15.72 2.41
C MET A 1 9.66 15.48 2.11
N LEU A 2 10.15 15.61 0.89
CA LEU A 2 11.57 15.38 0.57
C LEU A 2 12.51 16.25 1.40
N PHE A 3 12.35 17.56 1.41
CA PHE A 3 13.15 18.48 2.24
C PHE A 3 13.07 18.17 3.75
N ARG A 4 11.95 17.63 4.21
CA ARG A 4 11.80 17.17 5.58
C ARG A 4 12.67 15.94 5.86
N SER A 5 12.69 15.00 4.92
CA SER A 5 13.50 13.79 5.02
C SER A 5 14.98 14.14 5.12
N ASP A 6 15.45 15.06 4.29
CA ASP A 6 16.84 15.54 4.31
C ASP A 6 17.20 16.15 5.67
N LYS A 7 16.33 17.01 6.23
CA LYS A 7 16.54 17.62 7.56
C LYS A 7 16.61 16.60 8.70
N ARG A 8 15.94 15.47 8.56
CA ARG A 8 15.91 14.40 9.57
C ARG A 8 16.95 13.30 9.32
N GLY A 9 17.71 13.40 8.24
CA GLY A 9 18.67 12.38 7.83
C GLY A 9 18.01 11.07 7.36
N TRP A 10 16.74 11.13 6.94
CA TRP A 10 16.05 10.00 6.34
C TRP A 10 16.51 9.83 4.89
N GLN A 11 16.66 8.59 4.47
CA GLN A 11 17.01 8.27 3.10
C GLN A 11 15.75 8.32 2.23
N THR A 12 15.84 8.98 1.07
CA THR A 12 14.73 9.08 0.12
C THR A 12 15.15 8.54 -1.24
N GLU A 13 14.28 7.75 -1.84
CA GLU A 13 14.47 7.15 -3.17
C GLU A 13 13.20 7.35 -3.99
N VAL A 14 13.35 7.92 -5.18
CA VAL A 14 12.22 8.07 -6.12
C VAL A 14 12.03 6.76 -6.87
N MET A 15 10.90 6.11 -6.61
CA MET A 15 10.54 4.82 -7.22
C MET A 15 9.91 5.01 -8.61
N ASN A 16 9.00 6.00 -8.72
CA ASN A 16 8.31 6.30 -9.96
C ASN A 16 7.92 7.78 -10.00
N LYS A 17 7.94 8.37 -11.20
CA LYS A 17 7.48 9.74 -11.43
C LYS A 17 6.81 9.85 -12.80
N SER A 18 5.73 10.62 -12.86
CA SER A 18 5.08 11.04 -14.10
C SER A 18 5.09 12.55 -14.15
N GLU A 19 5.90 13.11 -15.05
CA GLU A 19 6.08 14.55 -15.21
C GLU A 19 4.98 15.15 -16.10
N THR A 20 4.74 16.45 -15.94
CA THR A 20 3.90 17.24 -16.84
C THR A 20 4.77 18.11 -17.74
N GLU A 21 4.24 18.52 -18.90
CA GLU A 21 4.92 19.41 -19.85
C GLU A 21 5.34 20.77 -19.24
N LEU A 22 4.67 21.20 -18.18
CA LEU A 22 4.93 22.46 -17.46
C LEU A 22 5.90 22.29 -16.27
N GLY A 23 6.67 21.21 -16.20
CA GLY A 23 7.67 20.98 -15.14
C GLY A 23 7.12 20.55 -13.79
N GLY A 24 5.82 20.16 -13.72
CA GLY A 24 5.22 19.57 -12.52
C GLY A 24 5.14 18.06 -12.60
N TYR A 25 4.46 17.44 -11.62
CA TYR A 25 4.23 16.00 -11.58
C TYR A 25 2.73 15.71 -11.57
N LYS A 26 2.30 14.73 -12.39
CA LYS A 26 0.98 14.11 -12.27
C LYS A 26 0.97 13.16 -11.08
N GLU A 27 2.02 12.36 -10.94
CA GLU A 27 2.22 11.43 -9.85
C GLU A 27 3.72 11.33 -9.54
N ILE A 28 4.04 11.20 -8.27
CA ILE A 28 5.37 10.85 -7.81
C ILE A 28 5.26 9.84 -6.68
N VAL A 29 6.01 8.75 -6.78
CA VAL A 29 6.12 7.72 -5.76
C VAL A 29 7.56 7.68 -5.28
N PHE A 30 7.75 7.82 -3.97
CA PHE A 30 9.07 7.74 -3.38
C PHE A 30 9.04 6.96 -2.07
N ARG A 31 10.13 6.25 -1.82
CA ARG A 31 10.40 5.53 -0.59
C ARG A 31 11.12 6.45 0.38
N VAL A 32 10.76 6.36 1.65
CA VAL A 32 11.46 7.06 2.74
C VAL A 32 11.84 6.03 3.78
N ALA A 33 13.14 5.88 4.04
CA ALA A 33 13.67 4.96 5.04
C ALA A 33 14.37 5.72 6.17
N GLY A 34 14.14 5.29 7.42
CA GLY A 34 14.74 5.91 8.61
C GLY A 34 13.95 5.58 9.88
N ASP A 35 14.40 6.09 11.01
CA ASP A 35 13.72 5.87 12.29
C ASP A 35 12.39 6.64 12.38
N LYS A 36 11.33 5.93 12.77
CA LYS A 36 9.99 6.47 13.03
C LYS A 36 9.37 7.29 11.87
N VAL A 37 9.75 6.99 10.62
CA VAL A 37 9.25 7.68 9.43
C VAL A 37 7.74 7.58 9.34
N TYR A 38 7.19 6.35 9.34
CA TYR A 38 5.76 6.12 9.19
C TYR A 38 4.94 6.77 10.30
N SER A 39 5.38 6.70 11.56
CA SER A 39 4.68 7.28 12.70
C SER A 39 4.48 8.80 12.59
N ARG A 40 5.35 9.49 11.85
CA ARG A 40 5.25 10.93 11.59
C ARG A 40 4.55 11.23 10.27
N LEU A 41 4.93 10.56 9.19
CA LEU A 41 4.41 10.87 7.86
C LEU A 41 2.99 10.36 7.62
N LYS A 42 2.48 9.40 8.40
CA LYS A 42 1.08 8.94 8.31
C LYS A 42 0.05 10.08 8.37
N PHE A 43 0.37 11.17 9.06
CA PHE A 43 -0.50 12.35 9.17
C PHE A 43 -0.52 13.23 7.91
N GLU A 44 0.33 12.95 6.93
CA GLU A 44 0.33 13.64 5.64
C GLU A 44 -0.59 12.96 4.61
N SER A 45 -1.15 11.79 4.93
CA SER A 45 -2.12 11.13 4.06
C SER A 45 -3.46 11.85 4.03
N GLY A 46 -4.01 12.02 2.82
CA GLY A 46 -5.29 12.69 2.60
C GLY A 46 -5.27 13.69 1.45
N VAL A 47 -6.28 14.54 1.41
CA VAL A 47 -6.47 15.57 0.38
C VAL A 47 -5.89 16.90 0.84
N HIS A 48 -4.97 17.46 0.07
CA HIS A 48 -4.35 18.75 0.30
C HIS A 48 -4.89 19.78 -0.69
N ARG A 49 -5.40 20.90 -0.20
CA ARG A 49 -5.93 21.99 -1.02
C ARG A 49 -4.90 23.10 -1.16
N VAL A 50 -4.62 23.49 -2.40
CA VAL A 50 -3.67 24.56 -2.73
C VAL A 50 -4.41 25.75 -3.34
N GLN A 51 -4.18 26.95 -2.82
CA GLN A 51 -4.68 28.21 -3.31
C GLN A 51 -3.50 29.08 -3.74
N ARG A 52 -3.32 29.25 -5.05
CA ARG A 52 -2.25 30.08 -5.61
C ARG A 52 -2.70 30.75 -6.91
N VAL A 53 -2.00 31.78 -7.34
CA VAL A 53 -2.11 32.32 -8.70
C VAL A 53 -1.18 31.49 -9.58
N PRO A 54 -1.70 30.72 -10.56
CA PRO A 54 -0.86 29.96 -11.50
C PRO A 54 -0.04 30.90 -12.39
N GLU A 55 1.11 30.45 -12.89
CA GLU A 55 1.93 31.22 -13.85
C GLU A 55 1.20 31.51 -15.17
N THR A 56 0.23 30.65 -15.53
CA THR A 56 -0.61 30.79 -16.72
C THR A 56 -1.77 31.78 -16.54
N GLU A 57 -1.98 32.30 -15.33
CA GLU A 57 -3.08 33.23 -15.03
C GLU A 57 -2.64 34.68 -15.23
N SER A 58 -3.19 35.34 -16.25
CA SER A 58 -2.83 36.72 -16.61
C SER A 58 -3.53 37.79 -15.80
N GLN A 59 -4.65 37.48 -15.14
CA GLN A 59 -5.48 38.45 -14.41
C GLN A 59 -5.27 38.40 -12.88
N GLY A 60 -4.29 37.64 -12.40
CA GLY A 60 -3.95 37.55 -10.99
C GLY A 60 -5.00 36.82 -10.12
N ARG A 61 -5.91 36.04 -10.72
CA ARG A 61 -6.94 35.33 -9.99
C ARG A 61 -6.35 34.14 -9.22
N VAL A 62 -6.77 33.98 -7.97
CA VAL A 62 -6.40 32.83 -7.15
C VAL A 62 -7.17 31.59 -7.61
N HIS A 63 -6.46 30.55 -8.02
CA HIS A 63 -7.03 29.26 -8.37
C HIS A 63 -6.88 28.29 -7.20
N THR A 64 -7.84 27.39 -7.08
CA THR A 64 -7.83 26.33 -6.10
C THR A 64 -7.63 24.98 -6.79
N SER A 65 -6.59 24.27 -6.39
CA SER A 65 -6.31 22.89 -6.83
C SER A 65 -6.23 21.96 -5.64
N THR A 66 -6.33 20.68 -5.89
CA THR A 66 -6.16 19.63 -4.90
C THR A 66 -5.07 18.66 -5.33
N THR A 67 -4.33 18.13 -4.37
CA THR A 67 -3.45 16.99 -4.54
C THR A 67 -3.73 15.98 -3.45
N THR A 68 -3.57 14.71 -3.75
CA THR A 68 -3.78 13.63 -2.80
C THR A 68 -2.46 13.00 -2.43
N VAL A 69 -2.32 12.65 -1.17
CA VAL A 69 -1.14 11.98 -0.62
C VAL A 69 -1.59 10.67 0.02
N ALA A 70 -0.94 9.57 -0.34
CA ALA A 70 -1.08 8.30 0.36
C ALA A 70 0.26 7.95 1.02
N VAL A 71 0.23 7.61 2.29
CA VAL A 71 1.39 7.16 3.06
C VAL A 71 1.14 5.73 3.50
N LEU A 72 1.90 4.82 2.95
CA LEU A 72 1.75 3.38 3.18
C LEU A 72 3.02 2.83 3.82
N PRO A 73 2.93 1.88 4.75
CA PRO A 73 4.09 1.12 5.18
C PRO A 73 4.62 0.29 4.01
N GLU A 74 5.93 0.07 3.98
CA GLU A 74 6.51 -0.86 3.01
C GLU A 74 6.00 -2.27 3.31
N ALA A 75 5.58 -2.97 2.26
CA ALA A 75 5.14 -4.35 2.39
C ALA A 75 6.36 -5.24 2.72
N GLU A 76 6.26 -6.03 3.76
CA GLU A 76 7.26 -7.05 4.09
C GLU A 76 7.20 -8.18 3.06
N GLU A 77 8.35 -8.79 2.78
CA GLU A 77 8.40 -10.01 1.97
C GLU A 77 7.57 -11.10 2.65
N LEU A 78 6.72 -11.76 1.86
CA LEU A 78 5.89 -12.85 2.36
C LEU A 78 6.73 -14.10 2.59
N ASP A 79 7.00 -14.43 3.85
CA ASP A 79 7.47 -15.74 4.25
C ASP A 79 6.32 -16.75 4.10
N PHE A 80 6.30 -17.43 2.95
CA PHE A 80 5.23 -18.36 2.61
C PHE A 80 5.62 -19.80 2.93
N TYR A 81 5.02 -20.36 3.98
CA TYR A 81 5.18 -21.74 4.39
C TYR A 81 3.84 -22.48 4.40
N ILE A 82 3.83 -23.70 3.86
CA ILE A 82 2.68 -24.59 3.90
C ILE A 82 2.97 -25.70 4.92
N ASP A 83 2.14 -25.79 5.99
CA ASP A 83 2.25 -26.88 6.94
C ASP A 83 1.81 -28.19 6.25
N PRO A 84 2.63 -29.26 6.29
CA PRO A 84 2.24 -30.57 5.77
C PRO A 84 0.95 -31.14 6.37
N LYS A 85 0.57 -30.72 7.58
CA LYS A 85 -0.68 -31.14 8.26
C LYS A 85 -1.92 -30.56 7.58
N ASP A 86 -1.78 -29.44 6.90
CA ASP A 86 -2.87 -28.79 6.17
C ASP A 86 -3.09 -29.37 4.78
N LEU A 87 -2.29 -30.37 4.41
CA LEU A 87 -2.34 -31.02 3.12
C LEU A 87 -3.00 -32.41 3.21
N ARG A 88 -4.05 -32.61 2.43
CA ARG A 88 -4.57 -33.95 2.15
C ARG A 88 -4.11 -34.37 0.76
N ILE A 89 -3.47 -35.54 0.70
CA ILE A 89 -2.93 -36.10 -0.53
C ILE A 89 -3.65 -37.40 -0.85
N ASP A 90 -4.40 -37.40 -1.95
CA ASP A 90 -5.15 -38.55 -2.41
C ASP A 90 -4.51 -39.08 -3.71
N THR A 91 -4.43 -40.40 -3.85
CA THR A 91 -3.98 -41.07 -5.06
C THR A 91 -5.15 -41.60 -5.83
N PHE A 92 -5.15 -41.46 -7.14
CA PHE A 92 -6.21 -41.98 -7.99
C PHE A 92 -5.66 -42.49 -9.31
N ARG A 93 -6.51 -43.18 -10.07
CA ARG A 93 -6.11 -43.70 -11.38
C ARG A 93 -6.18 -42.57 -12.41
N ALA A 94 -5.10 -42.43 -13.20
CA ALA A 94 -5.10 -41.46 -14.27
C ALA A 94 -6.19 -41.77 -15.31
N SER A 95 -6.85 -40.76 -15.83
CA SER A 95 -7.83 -40.89 -16.91
C SER A 95 -7.17 -40.49 -18.23
N GLY A 96 -7.34 -41.28 -19.29
CA GLY A 96 -6.82 -40.94 -20.61
C GLY A 96 -6.65 -42.18 -21.51
N ALA A 97 -6.36 -41.94 -22.80
CA ALA A 97 -6.07 -42.96 -23.76
C ALA A 97 -4.70 -43.62 -23.43
N GLY A 98 -4.70 -44.81 -22.91
CA GLY A 98 -3.47 -45.51 -22.52
C GLY A 98 -3.69 -46.99 -22.32
N GLY A 99 -2.60 -47.75 -22.35
CA GLY A 99 -2.57 -49.20 -22.24
C GLY A 99 -2.77 -49.69 -20.78
N GLN A 100 -2.48 -50.99 -20.54
CA GLN A 100 -2.73 -51.68 -19.28
C GLN A 100 -2.13 -51.00 -18.03
N HIS A 101 -1.08 -50.21 -18.15
CA HIS A 101 -0.44 -49.49 -17.04
C HIS A 101 -1.32 -48.38 -16.46
N ILE A 102 -1.98 -47.60 -17.30
CA ILE A 102 -2.84 -46.47 -16.87
C ILE A 102 -4.05 -46.97 -16.11
N ASN A 103 -4.61 -48.12 -16.52
CA ASN A 103 -5.81 -48.71 -15.92
C ASN A 103 -5.55 -49.48 -14.64
N LYS A 104 -4.29 -49.88 -14.35
CA LYS A 104 -3.96 -50.68 -13.16
C LYS A 104 -3.23 -49.89 -12.07
N THR A 105 -2.52 -48.80 -12.40
CA THR A 105 -1.66 -48.08 -11.44
C THR A 105 -2.27 -46.73 -11.07
N SER A 106 -2.41 -46.48 -9.78
CA SER A 106 -2.85 -45.18 -9.25
C SER A 106 -1.66 -44.22 -9.20
N SER A 107 -1.24 -43.70 -10.37
CA SER A 107 -0.11 -42.77 -10.48
C SER A 107 -0.53 -41.29 -10.39
N ALA A 108 -1.82 -40.97 -10.55
CA ALA A 108 -2.33 -39.62 -10.44
C ALA A 108 -2.46 -39.20 -8.96
N ILE A 109 -2.14 -37.95 -8.71
CA ILE A 109 -2.17 -37.32 -7.39
C ILE A 109 -3.12 -36.15 -7.36
N ARG A 110 -3.91 -36.07 -6.30
CA ARG A 110 -4.71 -34.90 -5.93
C ARG A 110 -4.20 -34.39 -4.59
N VAL A 111 -3.79 -33.14 -4.55
CA VAL A 111 -3.38 -32.45 -3.32
C VAL A 111 -4.43 -31.40 -3.00
N THR A 112 -4.99 -31.47 -1.81
CA THR A 112 -5.95 -30.49 -1.30
C THR A 112 -5.35 -29.75 -0.11
N HIS A 113 -5.31 -28.44 -0.17
CA HIS A 113 -4.98 -27.60 0.95
C HIS A 113 -6.25 -27.33 1.75
N ILE A 114 -6.34 -27.92 2.95
CA ILE A 114 -7.57 -27.98 3.76
C ILE A 114 -8.10 -26.58 4.13
N PRO A 115 -7.25 -25.62 4.62
CA PRO A 115 -7.74 -24.30 5.04
C PRO A 115 -8.37 -23.47 3.93
N THR A 116 -7.80 -23.54 2.70
CA THR A 116 -8.32 -22.75 1.55
C THR A 116 -9.18 -23.55 0.58
N ASN A 117 -9.29 -24.87 0.81
CA ASN A 117 -9.95 -25.82 -0.09
C ASN A 117 -9.41 -25.77 -1.53
N THR A 118 -8.15 -25.35 -1.71
CA THR A 118 -7.50 -25.31 -3.01
C THR A 118 -7.08 -26.73 -3.41
N VAL A 119 -7.52 -27.18 -4.58
CA VAL A 119 -7.25 -28.51 -5.10
C VAL A 119 -6.35 -28.43 -6.32
N VAL A 120 -5.31 -29.25 -6.35
CA VAL A 120 -4.41 -29.44 -7.51
C VAL A 120 -4.32 -30.92 -7.83
N GLU A 121 -4.56 -31.25 -9.09
CA GLU A 121 -4.40 -32.61 -9.62
C GLU A 121 -3.24 -32.66 -10.61
N CYS A 122 -2.46 -33.72 -10.55
CA CYS A 122 -1.38 -33.98 -11.48
C CYS A 122 -1.36 -35.45 -11.89
N GLN A 123 -1.39 -35.70 -13.21
CA GLN A 123 -1.39 -37.02 -13.80
C GLN A 123 -0.47 -37.13 -15.02
N ASP A 124 0.46 -36.18 -15.21
CA ASP A 124 1.26 -36.00 -16.40
C ASP A 124 2.34 -37.08 -16.52
N GLU A 125 2.85 -37.54 -15.38
CA GLU A 125 3.96 -38.48 -15.30
C GLU A 125 3.50 -39.90 -14.92
N ARG A 126 4.27 -40.89 -15.32
CA ARG A 126 4.03 -42.29 -14.91
C ARG A 126 4.41 -42.56 -13.46
N SER A 127 5.23 -41.71 -12.87
CA SER A 127 5.71 -41.78 -11.49
C SER A 127 4.83 -41.00 -10.54
N GLN A 128 4.26 -41.69 -9.57
CA GLN A 128 3.46 -41.06 -8.49
C GLN A 128 4.25 -39.99 -7.71
N HIS A 129 5.56 -40.25 -7.45
CA HIS A 129 6.43 -39.32 -6.73
C HIS A 129 6.62 -38.00 -7.52
N LYS A 130 6.87 -38.11 -8.84
CA LYS A 130 7.02 -36.91 -9.70
C LYS A 130 5.71 -36.14 -9.80
N ASN A 131 4.58 -36.80 -9.91
CA ASN A 131 3.26 -36.15 -9.90
C ASN A 131 2.99 -35.43 -8.56
N LYS A 132 3.40 -36.04 -7.43
CA LYS A 132 3.29 -35.42 -6.11
C LYS A 132 4.13 -34.16 -6.00
N GLU A 133 5.40 -34.21 -6.38
CA GLU A 133 6.30 -33.04 -6.37
C GLU A 133 5.76 -31.90 -7.24
N LYS A 134 5.31 -32.25 -8.45
CA LYS A 134 4.72 -31.29 -9.38
C LYS A 134 3.43 -30.68 -8.85
N ALA A 135 2.52 -31.49 -8.29
CA ALA A 135 1.29 -31.02 -7.68
C ALA A 135 1.56 -30.08 -6.49
N LEU A 136 2.52 -30.41 -5.63
CA LEU A 136 2.94 -29.56 -4.52
C LEU A 136 3.55 -28.25 -4.98
N SER A 137 4.38 -28.29 -6.05
CA SER A 137 4.95 -27.06 -6.63
C SER A 137 3.87 -26.13 -7.19
N VAL A 138 2.91 -26.69 -7.95
CA VAL A 138 1.77 -25.92 -8.49
C VAL A 138 0.89 -25.38 -7.38
N LEU A 139 0.60 -26.19 -6.34
CA LEU A 139 -0.17 -25.73 -5.18
C LEU A 139 0.52 -24.57 -4.48
N ARG A 140 1.84 -24.68 -4.25
CA ARG A 140 2.62 -23.61 -3.61
C ARG A 140 2.54 -22.31 -4.40
N SER A 141 2.70 -22.36 -5.73
CA SER A 141 2.57 -21.18 -6.59
C SER A 141 1.18 -20.55 -6.50
N ARG A 142 0.12 -21.35 -6.55
CA ARG A 142 -1.26 -20.85 -6.47
C ARG A 142 -1.56 -20.19 -5.12
N LEU A 143 -1.16 -20.80 -4.03
CA LEU A 143 -1.37 -20.25 -2.69
C LEU A 143 -0.54 -18.99 -2.47
N TYR A 144 0.70 -18.96 -2.96
CA TYR A 144 1.54 -17.75 -2.92
C TYR A 144 0.93 -16.61 -3.71
N GLU A 145 0.47 -16.87 -4.95
CA GLU A 145 -0.23 -15.87 -5.78
C GLU A 145 -1.49 -15.31 -5.08
N ALA A 146 -2.28 -16.20 -4.45
CA ALA A 146 -3.47 -15.79 -3.72
C ALA A 146 -3.13 -14.89 -2.52
N GLU A 147 -2.06 -15.17 -1.77
CA GLU A 147 -1.64 -14.35 -0.64
C GLU A 147 -1.04 -13.00 -1.09
N VAL A 148 -0.25 -12.99 -2.18
CA VAL A 148 0.23 -11.74 -2.81
C VAL A 148 -0.94 -10.87 -3.28
N GLU A 149 -1.96 -11.47 -3.91
CA GLU A 149 -3.12 -10.72 -4.38
C GLU A 149 -3.93 -10.16 -3.21
N LYS A 150 -4.11 -10.92 -2.13
CA LYS A 150 -4.75 -10.46 -0.91
C LYS A 150 -4.00 -9.28 -0.27
N GLN A 151 -2.66 -9.35 -0.20
CA GLN A 151 -1.84 -8.26 0.29
C GLN A 151 -1.96 -7.01 -0.60
N ARG A 152 -1.92 -7.19 -1.93
CA ARG A 152 -2.11 -6.09 -2.89
C ARG A 152 -3.50 -5.46 -2.75
N ALA A 153 -4.55 -6.26 -2.61
CA ALA A 153 -5.90 -5.78 -2.41
C ALA A 153 -6.05 -4.98 -1.11
N ALA A 154 -5.42 -5.43 -0.02
CA ALA A 154 -5.39 -4.71 1.25
C ALA A 154 -4.69 -3.35 1.13
N ILE A 155 -3.51 -3.30 0.49
CA ILE A 155 -2.77 -2.05 0.23
C ILE A 155 -3.58 -1.11 -0.66
N ALA A 156 -4.23 -1.64 -1.70
CA ALA A 156 -5.08 -0.84 -2.58
C ALA A 156 -6.30 -0.26 -1.86
N ALA A 157 -6.93 -1.04 -0.98
CA ALA A 157 -8.05 -0.60 -0.15
C ALA A 157 -7.61 0.51 0.83
N ASP A 158 -6.47 0.34 1.49
CA ASP A 158 -5.91 1.35 2.39
C ASP A 158 -5.54 2.63 1.64
N ARG A 159 -4.85 2.53 0.49
CA ARG A 159 -4.58 3.69 -0.38
C ARG A 159 -5.88 4.41 -0.78
N LYS A 160 -6.91 3.66 -1.16
CA LYS A 160 -8.21 4.23 -1.56
C LYS A 160 -8.89 4.95 -0.40
N SER A 161 -8.84 4.41 0.82
CA SER A 161 -9.41 5.05 2.01
C SER A 161 -8.69 6.35 2.36
N GLN A 162 -7.36 6.42 2.22
CA GLN A 162 -6.56 7.61 2.50
C GLN A 162 -6.79 8.72 1.47
N VAL A 163 -6.94 8.38 0.19
CA VAL A 163 -7.10 9.34 -0.91
C VAL A 163 -8.54 9.82 -1.05
N GLY A 164 -9.51 9.02 -0.63
CA GLY A 164 -10.95 9.33 -0.77
C GLY A 164 -11.33 9.56 -2.24
N THR A 165 -12.20 10.53 -2.48
CA THR A 165 -12.59 10.98 -3.83
C THR A 165 -11.66 12.05 -4.39
N GLY A 166 -10.77 12.63 -3.59
CA GLY A 166 -9.93 13.79 -3.93
C GLY A 166 -10.70 15.11 -4.00
N ASP A 167 -11.96 15.11 -3.53
CA ASP A 167 -12.79 16.32 -3.53
C ASP A 167 -12.21 17.39 -2.59
N ARG A 168 -12.45 18.67 -2.95
CA ARG A 168 -12.00 19.83 -2.16
C ARG A 168 -12.63 19.88 -0.76
N SER A 169 -13.76 19.24 -0.56
CA SER A 169 -14.46 19.14 0.72
C SER A 169 -13.74 18.23 1.72
N GLU A 170 -13.05 17.19 1.24
CA GLU A 170 -12.33 16.19 2.05
C GLU A 170 -10.95 16.68 2.52
N ARG A 171 -10.60 17.93 2.24
CA ARG A 171 -9.28 18.49 2.56
C ARG A 171 -8.90 18.34 4.02
N ILE A 172 -7.72 17.79 4.26
CA ILE A 172 -7.11 17.77 5.60
C ILE A 172 -6.35 19.08 5.88
N ARG A 173 -5.75 19.68 4.83
CA ARG A 173 -4.92 20.89 4.96
C ARG A 173 -5.10 21.82 3.77
N THR A 174 -4.99 23.13 4.03
CA THR A 174 -5.02 24.18 3.01
C THR A 174 -3.72 24.98 3.03
N TYR A 175 -3.15 25.17 1.85
CA TYR A 175 -1.99 25.99 1.56
C TYR A 175 -2.44 27.24 0.81
N ASN A 176 -2.36 28.40 1.45
CA ASN A 176 -2.76 29.68 0.87
C ASN A 176 -1.51 30.51 0.58
N PHE A 177 -1.10 30.57 -0.68
CA PHE A 177 0.10 31.28 -1.11
C PHE A 177 -0.02 32.80 -0.97
N PRO A 178 -1.12 33.45 -1.38
CA PRO A 178 -1.28 34.89 -1.20
C PRO A 178 -1.15 35.37 0.26
N GLU A 179 -1.58 34.56 1.21
CA GLU A 179 -1.54 34.89 2.64
C GLU A 179 -0.35 34.25 3.38
N ASN A 180 0.54 33.57 2.69
CA ASN A 180 1.67 32.82 3.27
C ASN A 180 1.25 31.92 4.44
N ARG A 181 0.07 31.25 4.30
CA ARG A 181 -0.63 30.54 5.37
C ARG A 181 -0.83 29.07 5.08
N VAL A 182 -0.62 28.23 6.11
CA VAL A 182 -1.00 26.81 6.14
C VAL A 182 -2.00 26.58 7.25
N SER A 183 -3.13 25.94 6.94
CA SER A 183 -4.18 25.61 7.93
C SER A 183 -4.46 24.11 7.89
N ASP A 184 -4.26 23.41 9.02
CA ASP A 184 -4.66 22.03 9.20
C ASP A 184 -6.07 21.99 9.82
N HIS A 185 -7.01 21.39 9.08
CA HIS A 185 -8.43 21.42 9.45
C HIS A 185 -8.79 20.39 10.52
N ARG A 186 -7.98 19.36 10.70
CA ARG A 186 -8.20 18.31 11.71
C ARG A 186 -8.04 18.83 13.12
N ILE A 187 -7.01 19.64 13.34
CA ILE A 187 -6.69 20.25 14.64
C ILE A 187 -7.01 21.74 14.71
N LYS A 188 -7.62 22.30 13.64
CA LYS A 188 -7.97 23.73 13.52
C LYS A 188 -6.78 24.67 13.79
N ARG A 189 -5.57 24.25 13.42
CA ARG A 189 -4.34 25.01 13.61
C ARG A 189 -3.94 25.72 12.32
N THR A 190 -3.53 26.98 12.47
CA THR A 190 -3.05 27.80 11.35
C THR A 190 -1.68 28.38 11.68
N ILE A 191 -0.76 28.34 10.70
CA ILE A 191 0.57 28.95 10.77
C ILE A 191 0.80 29.86 9.57
N TYR A 192 1.49 30.98 9.76
CA TYR A 192 1.79 31.98 8.72
C TYR A 192 3.25 31.87 8.26
N LYS A 193 3.66 30.65 7.87
CA LYS A 193 5.03 30.28 7.50
C LYS A 193 5.02 29.26 6.35
N LEU A 194 4.22 29.51 5.31
CA LEU A 194 4.04 28.56 4.19
C LEU A 194 5.37 28.18 3.55
N ASP A 195 6.25 29.15 3.27
CA ASP A 195 7.53 28.88 2.62
C ASP A 195 8.44 27.99 3.48
N GLN A 196 8.49 28.24 4.80
CA GLN A 196 9.25 27.43 5.73
C GLN A 196 8.68 26.01 5.82
N PHE A 197 7.35 25.89 5.84
CA PHE A 197 6.65 24.62 5.86
C PHE A 197 6.97 23.79 4.60
N LEU A 198 6.92 24.40 3.42
CA LEU A 198 7.26 23.74 2.15
C LEU A 198 8.73 23.31 2.11
N ASN A 199 9.62 24.07 2.76
CA ASN A 199 11.03 23.72 2.94
C ASN A 199 11.29 22.72 4.08
N GLY A 200 10.23 22.03 4.55
CA GLY A 200 10.31 20.90 5.49
C GLY A 200 10.25 21.27 6.97
N ASP A 201 9.95 22.53 7.33
CA ASP A 201 9.67 22.92 8.72
C ASP A 201 8.21 22.64 9.08
N MET A 202 7.91 21.36 9.25
CA MET A 202 6.56 20.84 9.47
C MET A 202 6.30 20.42 10.92
N ASP A 203 7.31 20.51 11.79
CA ASP A 203 7.27 19.94 13.16
C ASP A 203 6.11 20.50 13.97
N GLU A 204 5.85 21.80 13.88
CA GLU A 204 4.81 22.46 14.64
C GLU A 204 3.40 21.84 14.40
N ILE A 205 3.08 21.50 13.16
CA ILE A 205 1.80 20.86 12.82
C ILE A 205 1.83 19.37 13.13
N LEU A 206 2.93 18.68 12.79
CA LEU A 206 3.06 17.23 13.00
C LEU A 206 3.03 16.87 14.49
N ASP A 207 3.74 17.62 15.34
CA ASP A 207 3.76 17.35 16.78
C ASP A 207 2.37 17.62 17.41
N ALA A 208 1.65 18.63 16.92
CA ALA A 208 0.28 18.88 17.35
C ALA A 208 -0.70 17.76 16.92
N LEU A 209 -0.51 17.19 15.72
CA LEU A 209 -1.28 16.04 15.24
C LEU A 209 -0.97 14.77 16.04
N ILE A 210 0.30 14.54 16.36
CA ILE A 210 0.74 13.40 17.20
C ILE A 210 0.10 13.52 18.60
N ALA A 211 0.14 14.72 19.18
CA ALA A 211 -0.47 14.96 20.50
C ALA A 211 -1.98 14.71 20.49
N ALA A 212 -2.68 15.16 19.44
CA ALA A 212 -4.12 14.95 19.27
C ALA A 212 -4.45 13.44 19.11
N ASP A 213 -3.74 12.71 18.24
CA ASP A 213 -3.89 11.25 18.03
C ASP A 213 -3.63 10.47 19.35
N THR A 214 -2.63 10.88 20.11
CA THR A 214 -2.32 10.23 21.39
C THR A 214 -3.41 10.49 22.42
N ALA A 215 -3.93 11.73 22.49
CA ALA A 215 -5.01 12.07 23.41
C ALA A 215 -6.31 11.33 23.09
N GLU A 216 -6.62 11.14 21.79
CA GLU A 216 -7.80 10.39 21.33
C GLU A 216 -7.69 8.91 21.73
N LYS A 217 -6.55 8.27 21.45
CA LYS A 217 -6.30 6.87 21.84
C LYS A 217 -6.36 6.62 23.35
N LEU A 218 -5.88 7.58 24.16
CA LEU A 218 -5.97 7.48 25.62
C LEU A 218 -7.42 7.57 26.11
N LYS A 219 -8.25 8.39 25.45
CA LYS A 219 -9.69 8.46 25.77
C LYS A 219 -10.40 7.15 25.45
N GLU A 220 -10.18 6.60 24.25
CA GLU A 220 -10.74 5.31 23.84
C GLU A 220 -10.36 4.18 24.80
N GLN A 221 -9.10 4.14 25.29
CA GLN A 221 -8.65 3.16 26.28
C GLN A 221 -9.27 3.36 27.67
N SER A 222 -9.66 4.58 28.02
CA SER A 222 -10.29 4.86 29.32
C SER A 222 -11.80 4.59 29.33
N GLU A 223 -12.42 4.44 28.16
CA GLU A 223 -13.85 4.15 27.99
C GLU A 223 -14.16 2.65 27.80
N MET A 224 -13.11 1.81 27.62
CA MET A 224 -13.20 0.34 27.57
C MET A 224 -12.95 -0.28 28.94
#